data_499c42fab0b858d9d1fe3a902dcfb63d
#
_entry.id   499c42fab0b858d9d1fe3a902dcfb63d
#
_cell.length_a   1.000
_cell.length_b   1.000
_cell.length_c   1.000
_cell.angle_alpha   90.00
_cell.angle_beta   90.00
_cell.angle_gamma   90.00
#
_symmetry.space_group_name_H-M   'P 1'
#
loop_
_entity.id
_entity.type
_entity.pdbx_description
1 polymer ?
#
loop_
_entity_poly.entity_id
_entity_poly.type
_entity_poly.pdbx_seq_one_letter_code
_entity_poly.pdbx_strand_id
1 'polypeptide(L)'
;TRRSSDLNVTQKKGDDRLTLNGILNQRSQDVLAANNWNVCQYAVLMHMLAQVCDMRVGELVHVIADAHIYDRHVPIVKELIERPQYDAPKFWLNPDIKDFYQFTTDDIKITDYVTGEQIKDIPIAV
;
A
#
# COMPACT_ATOMS: atom_id res chain seq x y z
N THR A 1 2.55 8.35 -22.92
CA THR A 1 2.92 7.52 -21.77
C THR A 1 1.71 7.43 -20.84
N ARG A 2 1.17 6.23 -20.65
CA ARG A 2 0.13 6.01 -19.62
C ARG A 2 0.81 6.09 -18.26
N ARG A 3 0.53 7.13 -17.49
CA ARG A 3 0.95 7.21 -16.10
C ARG A 3 0.05 6.29 -15.28
N SER A 4 0.63 5.37 -14.54
CA SER A 4 -0.11 4.50 -13.59
C SER A 4 -0.26 5.16 -12.22
N SER A 5 0.54 6.20 -11.94
CA SER A 5 0.49 6.93 -10.68
C SER A 5 0.82 8.40 -10.91
N ASP A 6 0.19 9.26 -10.13
CA ASP A 6 0.48 10.68 -10.06
C ASP A 6 0.78 11.07 -8.61
N LEU A 7 1.73 12.01 -8.44
CA LEU A 7 2.11 12.56 -7.15
C LEU A 7 1.69 14.03 -7.08
N ASN A 8 1.24 14.44 -5.91
CA ASN A 8 0.84 15.80 -5.59
C ASN A 8 1.49 16.22 -4.28
N VAL A 9 1.96 17.46 -4.21
CA VAL A 9 2.54 18.04 -3.01
C VAL A 9 1.64 19.14 -2.50
N THR A 10 1.27 19.06 -1.22
CA THR A 10 0.46 20.06 -0.53
C THR A 10 1.21 20.63 0.67
N GLN A 11 0.83 21.84 1.07
CA GLN A 11 1.31 22.47 2.30
C GLN A 11 0.13 23.03 3.08
N LYS A 12 -0.01 22.63 4.33
CA LYS A 12 -1.01 23.24 5.23
C LYS A 12 -0.50 24.61 5.70
N LYS A 13 -1.42 25.57 5.78
CA LYS A 13 -1.09 26.90 6.30
C LYS A 13 -0.51 26.80 7.71
N GLY A 14 0.70 27.33 7.91
CA GLY A 14 1.41 27.28 9.18
C GLY A 14 2.24 26.01 9.42
N ASP A 15 2.29 25.09 8.44
CA ASP A 15 3.19 23.94 8.46
C ASP A 15 4.50 24.28 7.69
N ASP A 16 5.63 23.93 8.28
CA ASP A 16 6.97 24.12 7.70
C ASP A 16 7.36 23.01 6.73
N ARG A 17 6.67 21.86 6.76
CA ARG A 17 6.94 20.69 5.89
C ARG A 17 5.85 20.49 4.86
N LEU A 18 6.31 20.14 3.68
CA LEU A 18 5.44 19.70 2.58
C LEU A 18 4.91 18.27 2.85
N THR A 19 3.76 17.96 2.26
CA THR A 19 3.12 16.65 2.34
C THR A 19 3.02 16.05 0.94
N LEU A 20 3.55 14.84 0.76
CA LEU A 20 3.46 14.08 -0.48
C LEU A 20 2.19 13.24 -0.47
N ASN A 21 1.33 13.45 -1.46
CA ASN A 21 0.15 12.63 -1.73
C ASN A 21 0.33 11.87 -3.04
N GLY A 22 -0.35 10.75 -3.19
CA GLY A 22 -0.28 9.95 -4.40
C GLY A 22 -1.64 9.47 -4.87
N ILE A 23 -1.76 9.24 -6.19
CA ILE A 23 -2.90 8.58 -6.82
C ILE A 23 -2.36 7.38 -7.59
N LEU A 24 -2.87 6.20 -7.27
CA LEU A 24 -2.65 4.98 -8.05
C LEU A 24 -3.86 4.74 -8.94
N ASN A 25 -3.68 4.85 -10.26
CA ASN A 25 -4.68 4.52 -11.26
C ASN A 25 -4.46 3.08 -11.74
N GLN A 26 -5.26 2.15 -11.26
CA GLN A 26 -5.16 0.74 -11.58
C GLN A 26 -6.24 0.31 -12.56
N ARG A 27 -5.81 -0.26 -13.69
CA ARG A 27 -6.74 -0.71 -14.74
C ARG A 27 -7.58 -1.89 -14.27
N SER A 28 -6.96 -2.86 -13.61
CA SER A 28 -7.59 -4.14 -13.25
C SER A 28 -7.03 -4.63 -11.93
N GLN A 29 -7.91 -5.11 -11.05
CA GLN A 29 -7.56 -5.52 -9.70
C GLN A 29 -8.30 -6.80 -9.29
N ASP A 30 -7.55 -7.88 -9.12
CA ASP A 30 -8.02 -9.03 -8.35
C ASP A 30 -8.04 -8.66 -6.86
N VAL A 31 -9.23 -8.50 -6.32
CA VAL A 31 -9.41 -7.99 -4.95
C VAL A 31 -8.85 -8.96 -3.91
N LEU A 32 -8.99 -10.26 -4.10
CA LEU A 32 -8.48 -11.25 -3.15
C LEU A 32 -6.97 -11.42 -3.23
N ALA A 33 -6.45 -11.68 -4.43
CA ALA A 33 -5.07 -12.11 -4.58
C ALA A 33 -4.06 -10.96 -4.63
N ALA A 34 -4.43 -9.78 -5.14
CA ALA A 34 -3.47 -8.75 -5.48
C ALA A 34 -3.69 -7.39 -4.80
N ASN A 35 -4.90 -7.07 -4.32
CA ASN A 35 -5.20 -5.73 -3.82
C ASN A 35 -4.24 -5.28 -2.71
N ASN A 36 -4.08 -6.09 -1.68
CA ASN A 36 -3.25 -5.75 -0.54
C ASN A 36 -1.78 -5.56 -0.92
N TRP A 37 -1.26 -6.39 -1.84
CA TRP A 37 0.11 -6.27 -2.34
C TRP A 37 0.32 -4.95 -3.07
N ASN A 38 -0.58 -4.60 -3.97
CA ASN A 38 -0.46 -3.37 -4.75
C ASN A 38 -0.53 -2.13 -3.86
N VAL A 39 -1.49 -2.06 -2.94
CA VAL A 39 -1.62 -0.93 -2.01
C VAL A 39 -0.38 -0.79 -1.13
N CYS A 40 0.08 -1.89 -0.52
CA CYS A 40 1.29 -1.87 0.32
C CYS A 40 2.53 -1.43 -0.46
N GLN A 41 2.71 -1.93 -1.68
CA GLN A 41 3.85 -1.56 -2.53
C GLN A 41 3.90 -0.05 -2.79
N TYR A 42 2.78 0.56 -3.15
CA TYR A 42 2.73 2.00 -3.41
C TYR A 42 2.81 2.83 -2.12
N ALA A 43 2.25 2.34 -1.02
CA ALA A 43 2.40 3.00 0.28
C ALA A 43 3.88 3.05 0.71
N VAL A 44 4.61 1.94 0.60
CA VAL A 44 6.05 1.88 0.88
C VAL A 44 6.82 2.83 -0.03
N LEU A 45 6.52 2.83 -1.34
CA LEU A 45 7.14 3.74 -2.30
C LEU A 45 6.93 5.21 -1.91
N MET A 46 5.73 5.59 -1.49
CA MET A 46 5.43 6.95 -1.03
C MET A 46 6.25 7.32 0.22
N HIS A 47 6.40 6.40 1.17
CA HIS A 47 7.24 6.62 2.35
C HIS A 47 8.71 6.85 1.98
N MET A 48 9.25 6.05 1.06
CA MET A 48 10.63 6.20 0.57
C MET A 48 10.82 7.56 -0.11
N LEU A 49 9.92 7.93 -1.02
CA LEU A 49 9.99 9.21 -1.73
C LEU A 49 9.84 10.41 -0.78
N ALA A 50 8.89 10.35 0.15
CA ALA A 50 8.68 11.41 1.12
C ALA A 50 9.92 11.61 2.02
N GLN A 51 10.56 10.51 2.46
CA GLN A 51 11.75 10.58 3.28
C GLN A 51 12.93 11.25 2.56
N VAL A 52 13.24 10.82 1.32
CA VAL A 52 14.38 11.40 0.59
C VAL A 52 14.14 12.84 0.14
N CYS A 53 12.88 13.28 0.08
CA CYS A 53 12.51 14.65 -0.24
C CYS A 53 12.22 15.51 1.00
N ASP A 54 12.45 14.99 2.21
CA ASP A 54 12.12 15.63 3.48
C ASP A 54 10.66 16.11 3.57
N MET A 55 9.73 15.27 3.11
CA MET A 55 8.29 15.53 3.15
C MET A 55 7.60 14.63 4.17
N ARG A 56 6.38 15.00 4.56
CA ARG A 56 5.46 14.09 5.26
C ARG A 56 4.78 13.18 4.25
N VAL A 57 4.47 11.97 4.65
CA VAL A 57 3.58 11.08 3.86
C VAL A 57 2.15 11.53 4.08
N GLY A 58 1.43 11.75 3.00
CA GLY A 58 0.03 12.12 2.98
C GLY A 58 -0.89 10.94 2.61
N GLU A 59 -1.83 11.19 1.73
CA GLU A 59 -2.84 10.23 1.32
C GLU A 59 -2.42 9.48 0.05
N LEU A 60 -2.72 8.19 -0.01
CA LEU A 60 -2.69 7.39 -1.23
C LEU A 60 -4.13 7.11 -1.68
N VAL A 61 -4.55 7.75 -2.76
CA VAL A 61 -5.84 7.47 -3.39
C VAL A 61 -5.67 6.34 -4.40
N HIS A 62 -6.39 5.23 -4.19
CA HIS A 62 -6.36 4.09 -5.10
C HIS A 62 -7.64 4.06 -5.95
N VAL A 63 -7.50 4.38 -7.23
CA VAL A 63 -8.60 4.36 -8.22
C VAL A 63 -8.50 3.07 -9.02
N ILE A 64 -9.55 2.28 -8.99
CA ILE A 64 -9.61 0.98 -9.67
C ILE A 64 -10.71 1.05 -10.74
N ALA A 65 -10.34 0.82 -12.00
CA ALA A 65 -11.31 0.84 -13.11
C ALA A 65 -12.10 -0.46 -13.20
N ASP A 66 -11.46 -1.60 -12.92
CA ASP A 66 -12.05 -2.94 -12.95
C ASP A 66 -11.64 -3.70 -11.68
N ALA A 67 -12.41 -3.52 -10.61
CA ALA A 67 -12.26 -4.30 -9.39
C ALA A 67 -13.11 -5.57 -9.50
N HIS A 68 -12.47 -6.74 -9.42
CA HIS A 68 -13.16 -8.00 -9.59
C HIS A 68 -12.79 -9.04 -8.53
N ILE A 69 -13.74 -9.94 -8.28
CA ILE A 69 -13.59 -11.13 -7.46
C ILE A 69 -14.01 -12.31 -8.32
N TYR A 70 -13.13 -13.27 -8.52
CA TYR A 70 -13.46 -14.48 -9.26
C TYR A 70 -14.49 -15.34 -8.49
N ASP A 71 -15.37 -16.03 -9.20
CA ASP A 71 -16.42 -16.85 -8.58
C ASP A 71 -15.87 -17.84 -7.54
N ARG A 72 -14.73 -18.44 -7.83
CA ARG A 72 -14.03 -19.37 -6.92
C ARG A 72 -13.52 -18.69 -5.63
N HIS A 73 -13.33 -17.39 -5.67
CA HIS A 73 -12.83 -16.61 -4.53
C HIS A 73 -13.96 -16.08 -3.64
N VAL A 74 -15.20 -16.04 -4.13
CA VAL A 74 -16.35 -15.49 -3.38
C VAL A 74 -16.53 -16.12 -2.00
N PRO A 75 -16.46 -17.45 -1.81
CA PRO A 75 -16.55 -18.05 -0.48
C PRO A 75 -15.43 -17.60 0.46
N ILE A 76 -14.20 -17.47 -0.07
CA ILE A 76 -13.03 -17.05 0.70
C ILE A 76 -13.17 -15.58 1.13
N VAL A 77 -13.62 -14.71 0.23
CA VAL A 77 -13.85 -13.30 0.54
C VAL A 77 -14.93 -13.15 1.61
N LYS A 78 -16.02 -13.94 1.54
CA LYS A 78 -17.07 -13.94 2.57
C LYS A 78 -16.53 -14.34 3.94
N GLU A 79 -15.66 -15.34 3.99
CA GLU A 79 -14.99 -15.71 5.24
C GLU A 79 -14.09 -14.59 5.76
N LEU A 80 -13.31 -13.96 4.88
CA LEU A 80 -12.38 -12.90 5.28
C LEU A 80 -13.06 -11.66 5.86
N ILE A 81 -14.21 -11.24 5.30
CA ILE A 81 -14.95 -10.08 5.82
C ILE A 81 -15.58 -10.32 7.19
N GLU A 82 -15.82 -11.58 7.57
CA GLU A 82 -16.33 -11.95 8.89
C GLU A 82 -15.23 -12.09 9.95
N ARG A 83 -13.96 -12.06 9.56
CA ARG A 83 -12.84 -12.19 10.50
C ARG A 83 -12.68 -10.93 11.35
N PRO A 84 -12.21 -11.08 12.60
CA PRO A 84 -11.91 -9.92 13.45
C PRO A 84 -10.85 -9.04 12.80
N GLN A 85 -11.01 -7.73 12.95
CA GLN A 85 -10.01 -6.76 12.56
C GLN A 85 -9.02 -6.58 13.71
N TYR A 86 -7.75 -6.46 13.38
CA TYR A 86 -6.66 -6.21 14.33
C TYR A 86 -6.15 -4.77 14.19
N ASP A 87 -5.42 -4.32 15.18
CA ASP A 87 -4.76 -3.02 15.14
C ASP A 87 -3.76 -2.96 13.97
N ALA A 88 -3.62 -1.77 13.41
CA ALA A 88 -2.68 -1.55 12.34
C ALA A 88 -1.23 -1.79 12.82
N PRO A 89 -0.40 -2.51 12.05
CA PRO A 89 1.01 -2.69 12.38
C PRO A 89 1.76 -1.38 12.33
N LYS A 90 2.94 -1.35 12.98
CA LYS A 90 3.85 -0.23 12.89
C LYS A 90 4.78 -0.42 11.69
N PHE A 91 4.83 0.58 10.85
CA PHE A 91 5.78 0.66 9.74
C PHE A 91 7.01 1.45 10.16
N TRP A 92 8.20 0.90 9.86
CA TRP A 92 9.47 1.57 10.10
C TRP A 92 10.29 1.58 8.82
N LEU A 93 10.83 2.74 8.50
CA LEU A 93 11.78 2.94 7.41
C LEU A 93 13.06 3.54 8.01
N ASN A 94 14.22 3.01 7.61
CA ASN A 94 15.51 3.45 8.14
C ASN A 94 15.72 4.95 7.90
N PRO A 95 15.75 5.79 8.95
CA PRO A 95 15.80 7.25 8.79
C PRO A 95 17.15 7.77 8.28
N ASP A 96 18.19 6.93 8.30
CA ASP A 96 19.53 7.31 7.88
C ASP A 96 19.69 7.32 6.35
N ILE A 97 18.81 6.63 5.62
CA ILE A 97 18.83 6.59 4.16
C ILE A 97 18.30 7.92 3.60
N LYS A 98 19.13 8.60 2.81
CA LYS A 98 18.82 9.89 2.17
C LYS A 98 18.83 9.85 0.64
N ASP A 99 19.28 8.75 0.07
CA ASP A 99 19.26 8.49 -1.37
C ASP A 99 18.32 7.32 -1.66
N PHE A 100 17.37 7.54 -2.58
CA PHE A 100 16.36 6.56 -2.94
C PHE A 100 16.95 5.21 -3.38
N TYR A 101 18.08 5.23 -4.08
CA TYR A 101 18.72 4.02 -4.60
C TYR A 101 19.55 3.24 -3.58
N GLN A 102 19.66 3.76 -2.35
CA GLN A 102 20.36 3.08 -1.27
C GLN A 102 19.44 2.21 -0.40
N PHE A 103 18.13 2.33 -0.56
CA PHE A 103 17.20 1.47 0.18
C PHE A 103 17.36 0.00 -0.18
N THR A 104 17.41 -0.82 0.85
CA THR A 104 17.41 -2.29 0.78
C THR A 104 16.21 -2.85 1.54
N THR A 105 15.98 -4.15 1.45
CA THR A 105 14.93 -4.82 2.23
C THR A 105 15.15 -4.73 3.74
N ASP A 106 16.38 -4.58 4.20
CA ASP A 106 16.72 -4.47 5.62
C ASP A 106 16.33 -3.11 6.23
N ASP A 107 16.12 -2.10 5.36
CA ASP A 107 15.75 -0.75 5.74
C ASP A 107 14.23 -0.57 5.93
N ILE A 108 13.45 -1.63 5.71
CA ILE A 108 12.00 -1.62 5.78
C ILE A 108 11.54 -2.68 6.77
N LYS A 109 10.77 -2.28 7.80
CA LYS A 109 10.26 -3.22 8.81
C LYS A 109 8.80 -2.96 9.12
N ILE A 110 8.09 -4.05 9.42
CA ILE A 110 6.74 -4.03 9.96
C ILE A 110 6.79 -4.75 11.31
N THR A 111 6.35 -4.10 12.36
CA THR A 111 6.27 -4.67 13.71
C THR A 111 4.83 -4.66 14.21
N ASP A 112 4.56 -5.46 15.23
CA ASP A 112 3.23 -5.60 15.84
C ASP A 112 2.16 -6.06 14.83
N TYR A 113 2.58 -6.83 13.81
CA TYR A 113 1.68 -7.35 12.80
C TYR A 113 0.98 -8.62 13.31
N VAL A 114 -0.31 -8.49 13.65
CA VAL A 114 -1.16 -9.59 14.09
C VAL A 114 -2.07 -10.00 12.92
N THR A 115 -2.14 -11.29 12.65
CA THR A 115 -3.00 -11.84 11.58
C THR A 115 -3.84 -12.98 12.09
N GLY A 116 -4.97 -13.23 11.42
CA GLY A 116 -5.67 -14.50 11.53
C GLY A 116 -4.91 -15.63 10.83
N GLU A 117 -5.48 -16.82 10.86
CA GLU A 117 -4.93 -17.99 10.18
C GLU A 117 -4.81 -17.73 8.66
N GLN A 118 -3.67 -18.13 8.08
CA GLN A 118 -3.45 -18.00 6.65
C GLN A 118 -4.38 -18.94 5.88
N ILE A 119 -5.10 -18.39 4.90
CA ILE A 119 -5.85 -19.21 3.93
C ILE A 119 -4.85 -19.81 2.94
N LYS A 120 -4.86 -21.14 2.85
CA LYS A 120 -3.99 -21.89 1.94
C LYS A 120 -4.81 -22.39 0.74
N ASP A 121 -4.09 -22.82 -0.29
CA ASP A 121 -4.66 -23.47 -1.49
C ASP A 121 -5.75 -22.62 -2.18
N ILE A 122 -5.53 -21.30 -2.23
CA ILE A 122 -6.42 -20.40 -2.98
C ILE A 122 -6.42 -20.84 -4.44
N PRO A 123 -7.58 -21.17 -5.04
CA PRO A 123 -7.64 -21.67 -6.40
C PRO A 123 -7.22 -20.58 -7.38
N ILE A 124 -6.34 -20.96 -8.33
CA ILE A 124 -5.96 -20.07 -9.43
C ILE A 124 -7.19 -19.84 -10.32
N ALA A 125 -7.52 -18.59 -10.54
CA ALA A 125 -8.54 -18.20 -11.51
C ALA A 125 -7.96 -18.28 -12.93
N VAL A 126 -8.64 -19.01 -13.81
CA VAL A 126 -8.34 -19.18 -15.24
C VAL A 126 -9.53 -18.74 -16.04
#